data_7454fda1c6e66fdc038a00d6694b0495
#
_entry.id   7454fda1c6e66fdc038a00d6694b0495
#
_cell.length_a   1.000
_cell.length_b   1.000
_cell.length_c   1.000
_cell.angle_alpha   90.00
_cell.angle_beta   90.00
_cell.angle_gamma   90.00
#
_symmetry.space_group_name_H-M   'P 1'
#
loop_
_entity.id
_entity.type
_entity.pdbx_description
1 polymer ?
#
loop_
_entity_poly.entity_id
_entity_poly.type
_entity_poly.pdbx_seq_one_letter_code
_entity_poly.pdbx_strand_id
1 'polypeptide(L)'
;DKTPEAFKVIKPYNRDRGQFICCFTQQAQPDFKGALMDSTMVLFDAKHTDKGQISRNVVTEEQEECFERYMKMGAMCFLVISLEFEEFYRVPWIVFRDMKKIYGHKYMNREELAPYRVKYNNGVVKYLDGITLRERNEDESTEV
;
A
#
# COMPACT_ATOMS: atom_id res chain seq x y z
N ASP A 1 -26.77 11.51 -2.76
CA ASP A 1 -25.35 11.68 -2.59
C ASP A 1 -24.56 10.78 -3.52
N LYS A 2 -23.80 11.39 -4.39
CA LYS A 2 -22.93 10.59 -5.25
C LYS A 2 -21.79 10.00 -4.44
N THR A 3 -21.69 8.71 -4.45
CA THR A 3 -20.45 8.08 -3.99
C THR A 3 -19.40 8.31 -5.07
N PRO A 4 -18.36 9.11 -4.81
CA PRO A 4 -17.31 9.30 -5.80
C PRO A 4 -16.64 7.98 -6.13
N GLU A 5 -16.07 7.89 -7.31
CA GLU A 5 -15.26 6.74 -7.65
C GLU A 5 -14.14 6.58 -6.64
N ALA A 6 -13.93 5.35 -6.20
CA ALA A 6 -12.94 5.08 -5.17
C ALA A 6 -11.52 5.36 -5.66
N PHE A 7 -11.26 5.16 -6.95
CA PHE A 7 -9.98 5.46 -7.55
C PHE A 7 -10.13 5.64 -9.05
N LYS A 8 -9.13 6.27 -9.63
CA LYS A 8 -9.03 6.45 -11.08
C LYS A 8 -7.71 5.85 -11.55
N VAL A 9 -7.79 4.95 -12.53
CA VAL A 9 -6.59 4.39 -13.15
C VAL A 9 -5.98 5.44 -14.06
N ILE A 10 -4.70 5.79 -13.82
CA ILE A 10 -3.98 6.77 -14.61
C ILE A 10 -3.31 6.11 -15.80
N LYS A 11 -2.60 5.01 -15.54
CA LYS A 11 -1.92 4.25 -16.58
C LYS A 11 -1.54 2.86 -16.06
N PRO A 12 -1.33 1.87 -16.94
CA PRO A 12 -0.76 0.59 -16.53
C PRO A 12 0.66 0.79 -16.01
N TYR A 13 0.99 0.17 -14.90
CA TYR A 13 2.35 0.14 -14.37
C TYR A 13 3.13 -1.07 -14.90
N ASN A 14 2.51 -2.23 -14.88
CA ASN A 14 3.08 -3.47 -15.42
C ASN A 14 1.93 -4.36 -15.90
N ARG A 15 1.74 -4.43 -17.21
CA ARG A 15 0.62 -5.19 -17.81
C ARG A 15 0.72 -6.68 -17.56
N ASP A 16 1.93 -7.22 -17.57
CA ASP A 16 2.13 -8.66 -17.38
C ASP A 16 1.78 -9.11 -15.97
N ARG A 17 1.85 -8.18 -15.01
CA ARG A 17 1.51 -8.46 -13.62
C ARG A 17 0.17 -7.86 -13.20
N GLY A 18 -0.56 -7.26 -14.13
CA GLY A 18 -1.84 -6.64 -13.83
C GLY A 18 -1.74 -5.45 -12.89
N GLN A 19 -0.64 -4.74 -12.91
CA GLN A 19 -0.39 -3.60 -12.03
C GLN A 19 -0.73 -2.29 -12.73
N PHE A 20 -1.36 -1.38 -11.97
CA PHE A 20 -1.79 -0.09 -12.49
C PHE A 20 -1.39 1.02 -11.53
N ILE A 21 -1.20 2.22 -12.08
CA ILE A 21 -1.06 3.43 -11.28
C ILE A 21 -2.45 4.03 -11.14
N CYS A 22 -2.90 4.16 -9.91
CA CYS A 22 -4.24 4.65 -9.58
C CYS A 22 -4.15 5.80 -8.60
N CYS A 23 -5.13 6.69 -8.60
CA CYS A 23 -5.26 7.70 -7.56
C CYS A 23 -6.69 7.78 -7.07
N PHE A 24 -6.85 8.17 -5.82
CA PHE A 24 -8.17 8.41 -5.24
C PHE A 24 -8.70 9.77 -5.68
N THR A 25 -9.99 9.81 -5.86
CA THR A 25 -10.71 11.05 -6.14
C THR A 25 -11.34 11.65 -4.88
N GLN A 26 -11.14 11.00 -3.73
CA GLN A 26 -11.78 11.39 -2.48
C GLN A 26 -10.77 11.32 -1.33
N GLN A 27 -10.72 12.39 -0.51
CA GLN A 27 -9.71 12.52 0.54
C GLN A 27 -9.97 11.70 1.82
N ALA A 28 -11.21 11.31 2.06
CA ALA A 28 -11.57 10.60 3.30
C ALA A 28 -11.18 9.13 3.32
N GLN A 29 -10.65 8.62 2.22
CA GLN A 29 -10.23 7.23 2.08
C GLN A 29 -8.72 7.15 1.83
N PRO A 30 -8.12 5.95 1.90
CA PRO A 30 -6.73 5.77 1.49
C PRO A 30 -6.51 6.29 0.06
N ASP A 31 -5.30 6.78 -0.21
CA ASP A 31 -4.99 7.47 -1.46
C ASP A 31 -5.15 6.60 -2.70
N PHE A 32 -4.96 5.30 -2.56
CA PHE A 32 -4.93 4.39 -3.70
C PHE A 32 -5.65 3.10 -3.41
N LYS A 33 -6.37 2.62 -4.42
CA LYS A 33 -7.07 1.34 -4.36
C LYS A 33 -7.05 0.70 -5.75
N GLY A 34 -6.84 -0.61 -5.80
CA GLY A 34 -6.81 -1.33 -7.05
C GLY A 34 -6.87 -2.83 -6.83
N ALA A 35 -6.70 -3.58 -7.90
CA ALA A 35 -6.66 -5.03 -7.85
C ALA A 35 -5.48 -5.55 -8.65
N LEU A 36 -4.85 -6.60 -8.14
CA LEU A 36 -3.82 -7.34 -8.84
C LEU A 36 -4.45 -8.34 -9.82
N MET A 37 -3.63 -8.92 -10.67
CA MET A 37 -4.10 -9.86 -11.69
C MET A 37 -4.80 -11.09 -11.11
N ASP A 38 -4.45 -11.50 -9.89
CA ASP A 38 -5.09 -12.62 -9.18
C ASP A 38 -6.37 -12.21 -8.43
N SER A 39 -6.89 -11.03 -8.71
CA SER A 39 -8.06 -10.43 -8.07
C SER A 39 -7.85 -10.02 -6.60
N THR A 40 -6.62 -10.02 -6.11
CA THR A 40 -6.33 -9.50 -4.78
C THR A 40 -6.54 -7.99 -4.77
N MET A 41 -7.43 -7.52 -3.91
CA MET A 41 -7.63 -6.09 -3.71
C MET A 41 -6.43 -5.50 -3.00
N VAL A 42 -5.94 -4.37 -3.50
CA VAL A 42 -4.83 -3.63 -2.90
C VAL A 42 -5.33 -2.27 -2.47
N LEU A 43 -4.99 -1.91 -1.24
CA LEU A 43 -5.37 -0.63 -0.66
C LEU A 43 -4.13 -0.04 0.02
N PHE A 44 -3.74 1.16 -0.34
CA PHE A 44 -2.62 1.79 0.32
C PHE A 44 -2.76 3.30 0.38
N ASP A 45 -2.03 3.91 1.29
CA ASP A 45 -1.98 5.34 1.50
C ASP A 45 -0.53 5.80 1.42
N ALA A 46 -0.29 6.93 0.78
CA ALA A 46 1.04 7.50 0.64
C ALA A 46 1.28 8.52 1.75
N LYS A 47 2.40 8.39 2.42
CA LYS A 47 2.82 9.31 3.49
C LYS A 47 4.23 9.81 3.21
N HIS A 48 4.47 11.05 3.53
CA HIS A 48 5.75 11.69 3.33
C HIS A 48 6.22 12.37 4.61
N THR A 49 7.53 12.35 4.84
CA THR A 49 8.17 13.14 5.89
C THR A 49 9.54 13.59 5.42
N ASP A 50 9.95 14.78 5.84
CA ASP A 50 11.30 15.30 5.63
C ASP A 50 12.25 14.93 6.76
N LYS A 51 11.78 14.14 7.71
CA LYS A 51 12.56 13.63 8.83
C LYS A 51 13.05 12.22 8.54
N GLY A 52 14.05 11.76 9.30
CA GLY A 52 14.57 10.41 9.19
C GLY A 52 13.70 9.34 9.83
N GLN A 53 12.48 9.68 10.20
CA GLN A 53 11.53 8.75 10.82
C GLN A 53 10.12 9.19 10.53
N ILE A 54 9.19 8.25 10.64
CA ILE A 54 7.78 8.54 10.43
C ILE A 54 6.97 8.16 11.68
N SER A 55 6.10 9.06 12.09
CA SER A 55 5.27 8.88 13.28
C SER A 55 4.04 8.03 12.99
N ARG A 56 3.63 7.22 13.97
CA ARG A 56 2.40 6.42 13.91
C ARG A 56 1.15 7.27 13.66
N ASN A 57 1.14 8.50 14.16
CA ASN A 57 -0.03 9.36 14.10
C ASN A 57 -0.27 10.03 12.74
N VAL A 58 0.57 9.76 11.74
CA VAL A 58 0.30 10.24 10.37
C VAL A 58 -0.91 9.54 9.75
N VAL A 59 -1.29 8.39 10.28
CA VAL A 59 -2.50 7.68 9.87
C VAL A 59 -3.64 8.11 10.80
N THR A 60 -4.70 8.64 10.20
CA THR A 60 -5.87 9.08 10.95
C THR A 60 -6.73 7.89 11.40
N GLU A 61 -7.60 8.14 12.38
CA GLU A 61 -8.55 7.12 12.82
C GLU A 61 -9.42 6.59 11.70
N GLU A 62 -9.86 7.48 10.81
CA GLU A 62 -10.67 7.11 9.66
C GLU A 62 -9.92 6.21 8.69
N GLN A 63 -8.65 6.50 8.47
CA GLN A 63 -7.78 5.68 7.64
C GLN A 63 -7.55 4.31 8.27
N GLU A 64 -7.33 4.27 9.57
CA GLU A 64 -7.20 3.01 10.31
C GLU A 64 -8.43 2.13 10.15
N GLU A 65 -9.61 2.70 10.35
CA GLU A 65 -10.88 1.98 10.21
C GLU A 65 -11.05 1.43 8.80
N CYS A 66 -10.66 2.22 7.81
CA CYS A 66 -10.72 1.81 6.42
C CYS A 66 -9.78 0.63 6.15
N PHE A 67 -8.54 0.69 6.60
CA PHE A 67 -7.60 -0.42 6.46
C PHE A 67 -8.12 -1.69 7.14
N GLU A 68 -8.62 -1.57 8.36
CA GLU A 68 -9.13 -2.72 9.11
C GLU A 68 -10.32 -3.36 8.41
N ARG A 69 -11.22 -2.55 7.89
CA ARG A 69 -12.41 -3.04 7.17
C ARG A 69 -12.02 -3.79 5.90
N TYR A 70 -11.14 -3.21 5.10
CA TYR A 70 -10.73 -3.84 3.84
C TYR A 70 -9.84 -5.06 4.07
N MET A 71 -9.01 -5.02 5.09
CA MET A 71 -8.19 -6.17 5.45
C MET A 71 -9.05 -7.39 5.83
N LYS A 72 -10.17 -7.18 6.52
CA LYS A 72 -11.13 -8.24 6.83
C LYS A 72 -11.76 -8.84 5.58
N MET A 73 -11.82 -8.07 4.49
CA MET A 73 -12.32 -8.56 3.20
C MET A 73 -11.23 -9.22 2.35
N GLY A 74 -10.04 -9.40 2.90
CA GLY A 74 -8.93 -10.04 2.19
C GLY A 74 -8.05 -9.10 1.39
N ALA A 75 -8.21 -7.80 1.54
CA ALA A 75 -7.37 -6.84 0.84
C ALA A 75 -5.95 -6.81 1.40
N MET A 76 -4.99 -6.57 0.52
CA MET A 76 -3.62 -6.27 0.90
C MET A 76 -3.53 -4.78 1.21
N CYS A 77 -3.28 -4.45 2.48
CA CYS A 77 -3.24 -3.07 2.95
C CYS A 77 -1.83 -2.69 3.38
N PHE A 78 -1.35 -1.56 2.91
CA PHE A 78 -0.01 -1.08 3.26
C PHE A 78 0.09 0.44 3.13
N LEU A 79 1.19 0.96 3.63
CA LEU A 79 1.56 2.36 3.48
C LEU A 79 2.77 2.45 2.57
N VAL A 80 2.76 3.41 1.66
CA VAL A 80 3.94 3.77 0.89
C VAL A 80 4.50 5.04 1.55
N ILE A 81 5.68 4.92 2.13
CA ILE A 81 6.29 5.97 2.92
C ILE A 81 7.48 6.55 2.17
N SER A 82 7.52 7.86 2.06
CA SER A 82 8.64 8.60 1.51
C SER A 82 9.40 9.30 2.65
N LEU A 83 10.69 9.07 2.71
CA LEU A 83 11.60 9.85 3.55
C LEU A 83 12.36 10.81 2.63
N GLU A 84 12.13 12.11 2.80
CA GLU A 84 12.83 13.18 2.07
C GLU A 84 12.78 13.05 0.54
N PHE A 85 11.78 12.34 -0.01
CA PHE A 85 11.66 12.04 -1.43
C PHE A 85 12.85 11.27 -2.03
N GLU A 86 13.70 10.69 -1.20
CA GLU A 86 14.88 9.95 -1.63
C GLU A 86 14.74 8.45 -1.38
N GLU A 87 14.06 8.09 -0.29
CA GLU A 87 13.88 6.71 0.13
C GLU A 87 12.41 6.40 0.22
N PHE A 88 12.02 5.24 -0.30
CA PHE A 88 10.62 4.84 -0.36
C PHE A 88 10.47 3.45 0.24
N TYR A 89 9.37 3.25 0.97
CA TYR A 89 9.13 2.03 1.74
C TYR A 89 7.68 1.60 1.58
N ARG A 90 7.47 0.29 1.47
CA ARG A 90 6.13 -0.29 1.52
C ARG A 90 5.99 -1.04 2.82
N VAL A 91 5.26 -0.48 3.76
CA VAL A 91 5.09 -1.06 5.10
C VAL A 91 3.69 -1.65 5.21
N PRO A 92 3.56 -2.97 5.45
CA PRO A 92 2.25 -3.56 5.68
C PRO A 92 1.49 -2.84 6.80
N TRP A 93 0.21 -2.67 6.62
CA TRP A 93 -0.61 -2.00 7.64
C TRP A 93 -0.46 -2.66 9.02
N ILE A 94 -0.41 -3.98 9.05
CA ILE A 94 -0.24 -4.72 10.32
C ILE A 94 1.00 -4.29 11.07
N VAL A 95 2.11 -4.11 10.37
CA VAL A 95 3.38 -3.68 10.96
C VAL A 95 3.28 -2.24 11.46
N PHE A 96 2.75 -1.36 10.63
CA PHE A 96 2.59 0.04 10.99
C PHE A 96 1.61 0.20 12.15
N ARG A 97 0.51 -0.54 12.11
CA ARG A 97 -0.49 -0.55 13.19
C ARG A 97 0.14 -0.94 14.53
N ASP A 98 0.94 -1.98 14.52
CA ASP A 98 1.48 -2.60 15.74
C ASP A 98 2.91 -2.16 16.06
N MET A 99 3.36 -1.04 15.50
CA MET A 99 4.76 -0.61 15.65
C MET A 99 5.19 -0.43 17.10
N LYS A 100 4.31 0.05 17.96
CA LYS A 100 4.65 0.17 19.39
C LYS A 100 4.90 -1.18 20.02
N LYS A 101 4.11 -2.17 19.64
CA LYS A 101 4.26 -3.54 20.13
C LYS A 101 5.54 -4.19 19.58
N ILE A 102 5.84 -3.93 18.31
CA ILE A 102 6.99 -4.53 17.63
C ILE A 102 8.30 -3.84 18.00
N TYR A 103 8.31 -2.50 17.99
CA TYR A 103 9.52 -1.70 18.14
C TYR A 103 9.62 -0.96 19.48
N GLY A 104 8.55 -0.92 20.26
CA GLY A 104 8.52 -0.29 21.56
C GLY A 104 8.24 1.21 21.56
N HIS A 105 7.99 1.80 20.41
CA HIS A 105 7.68 3.23 20.28
C HIS A 105 6.74 3.48 19.11
N LYS A 106 6.21 4.70 19.02
CA LYS A 106 5.19 5.06 18.02
C LYS A 106 5.77 5.80 16.82
N TYR A 107 6.93 5.37 16.35
CA TYR A 107 7.54 5.83 15.12
C TYR A 107 8.38 4.70 14.51
N MET A 108 8.70 4.82 13.24
CA MET A 108 9.65 3.93 12.58
C MET A 108 10.81 4.76 12.04
N ASN A 109 12.02 4.40 12.43
CA ASN A 109 13.24 5.02 11.92
C ASN A 109 13.73 4.29 10.66
N ARG A 110 14.84 4.79 10.06
CA ARG A 110 15.38 4.20 8.84
C ARG A 110 15.75 2.73 8.99
N GLU A 111 16.29 2.35 10.14
CA GLU A 111 16.68 0.97 10.37
C GLU A 111 15.47 0.04 10.43
N GLU A 112 14.42 0.50 11.07
CA GLU A 112 13.17 -0.25 11.18
C GLU A 112 12.43 -0.32 9.86
N LEU A 113 12.52 0.72 9.03
CA LEU A 113 11.92 0.77 7.70
C LEU A 113 12.71 -0.04 6.67
N ALA A 114 14.02 -0.23 6.87
CA ALA A 114 14.91 -0.82 5.87
C ALA A 114 14.41 -2.13 5.24
N PRO A 115 13.83 -3.09 5.99
CA PRO A 115 13.30 -4.32 5.37
C PRO A 115 12.16 -4.09 4.39
N TYR A 116 11.55 -2.92 4.42
CA TYR A 116 10.38 -2.57 3.60
C TYR A 116 10.71 -1.65 2.45
N ARG A 117 11.99 -1.43 2.19
CA ARG A 117 12.42 -0.51 1.15
C ARG A 117 12.01 -1.00 -0.24
N VAL A 118 11.51 -0.08 -1.06
CA VAL A 118 11.17 -0.35 -2.45
C VAL A 118 12.08 0.47 -3.37
N LYS A 119 12.23 0.00 -4.58
CA LYS A 119 13.12 0.65 -5.54
C LYS A 119 12.49 1.93 -6.07
N TYR A 120 13.33 2.93 -6.22
CA TYR A 120 13.00 4.16 -6.92
C TYR A 120 13.93 4.25 -8.12
N ASN A 121 13.37 4.31 -9.31
CA ASN A 121 14.16 4.33 -10.53
C ASN A 121 13.47 5.19 -11.60
N ASN A 122 14.21 6.14 -12.17
CA ASN A 122 13.72 7.01 -13.23
C ASN A 122 12.42 7.73 -12.90
N GLY A 123 12.29 8.21 -11.66
CA GLY A 123 11.09 8.90 -11.21
C GLY A 123 9.90 8.00 -10.88
N VAL A 124 10.10 6.68 -10.91
CA VAL A 124 9.02 5.72 -10.61
C VAL A 124 9.34 4.98 -9.33
N VAL A 125 8.42 5.02 -8.38
CA VAL A 125 8.49 4.23 -7.14
C VAL A 125 7.86 2.86 -7.40
N LYS A 126 8.65 1.82 -7.26
CA LYS A 126 8.21 0.44 -7.54
C LYS A 126 7.58 -0.19 -6.30
N TYR A 127 6.53 0.42 -5.80
CA TYR A 127 5.89 0.04 -4.54
C TYR A 127 5.16 -1.32 -4.59
N LEU A 128 4.93 -1.87 -5.78
CA LEU A 128 4.31 -3.19 -5.94
C LEU A 128 5.31 -4.31 -6.20
N ASP A 129 6.60 -4.00 -6.33
CA ASP A 129 7.62 -5.02 -6.53
C ASP A 129 7.74 -5.92 -5.32
N GLY A 130 8.01 -7.19 -5.58
CA GLY A 130 8.17 -8.18 -4.52
C GLY A 130 6.86 -8.74 -3.95
N ILE A 131 5.71 -8.27 -4.43
CA ILE A 131 4.43 -8.85 -4.04
C ILE A 131 4.26 -10.17 -4.79
N THR A 132 3.99 -11.23 -4.02
CA THR A 132 3.72 -12.55 -4.58
C THR A 132 2.24 -12.67 -4.88
N LEU A 133 1.90 -12.97 -6.13
CA LEU A 133 0.52 -13.22 -6.52
C LEU A 133 0.11 -14.61 -6.03
N ARG A 134 -1.21 -14.76 -5.75
CA ARG A 134 -1.75 -16.07 -5.42
C ARG A 134 -1.63 -17.00 -6.63
N GLU A 135 -1.23 -18.23 -6.38
CA GLU A 135 -1.21 -19.26 -7.41
C GLU A 135 -2.64 -19.62 -7.77
N ARG A 136 -2.92 -19.76 -9.06
CA ARG A 136 -4.19 -20.32 -9.51
C ARG A 136 -4.19 -21.81 -9.26
N ASN A 137 -5.28 -22.32 -8.73
CA ASN A 137 -5.44 -23.76 -8.67
C ASN A 137 -5.53 -24.31 -10.10
N GLU A 138 -4.89 -25.44 -10.34
CA GLU A 138 -4.91 -26.09 -11.64
C GLU A 138 -6.34 -26.37 -12.11
N ASP A 139 -7.24 -26.69 -11.17
CA ASP A 139 -8.65 -26.93 -11.44
C ASP A 139 -9.34 -25.67 -11.97
N GLU A 140 -9.00 -24.48 -11.45
CA GLU A 140 -9.55 -23.22 -11.95
C GLU A 140 -9.02 -22.89 -13.34
N SER A 141 -7.77 -23.25 -13.63
CA SER A 141 -7.19 -22.98 -14.94
C SER A 141 -7.68 -23.93 -16.03
N THR A 142 -8.14 -25.11 -15.67
CA THR A 142 -8.68 -26.10 -16.62
C THR A 142 -10.14 -25.91 -16.92
N GLU A 143 -10.87 -25.16 -16.10
CA GLU A 143 -12.29 -24.87 -16.30
C GLU A 143 -12.54 -23.68 -17.24
N VAL A 144 -11.52 -23.01 -17.67
CA VAL A 144 -11.63 -21.82 -18.51
C VAL A 144 -11.56 -22.16 -20.01
#